data_2e596528cf42536a9ed315a9a70c70ab
#
_entry.id   2e596528cf42536a9ed315a9a70c70ab
#
_cell.length_a   1.000
_cell.length_b   1.000
_cell.length_c   1.000
_cell.angle_alpha   90.00
_cell.angle_beta   90.00
_cell.angle_gamma   90.00
#
_symmetry.space_group_name_H-M   'P 1'
#
loop_
_entity.id
_entity.type
_entity.pdbx_description
1 polymer ?
#
loop_
_entity_poly.entity_id
_entity_poly.type
_entity_poly.pdbx_seq_one_letter_code
_entity_poly.pdbx_strand_id
1 'polypeptide(L)'
;MRGAKYRALTAQQIKPEGWLLRQLEIQAEGLSGHLDLVWPDIRESKWIGGDKEGWERVPYWLDGFIPLAYLLDDEDLKKRAKRYIDAILAAQKEDGWICPCEPEERDRYDLWAAFLICKVLVLYQDCSGDERIEEAVYRALKQLLPHIARNTLFNWSAARWYECCLLY
;
A
#
# COMPACT_ATOMS: atom_id res chain seq x y z
N MET A 1 15.36 -10.84 -21.72
CA MET A 1 15.43 -11.34 -20.33
C MET A 1 14.99 -12.82 -20.32
N ARG A 2 15.69 -13.71 -19.62
CA ARG A 2 15.18 -15.08 -19.41
C ARG A 2 13.99 -14.95 -18.45
N GLY A 3 12.79 -15.37 -18.87
CA GLY A 3 11.61 -15.37 -18.01
C GLY A 3 11.88 -16.15 -16.72
N ALA A 4 11.28 -15.72 -15.62
CA ALA A 4 11.39 -16.41 -14.34
C ALA A 4 10.87 -17.85 -14.49
N LYS A 5 11.66 -18.84 -13.99
CA LYS A 5 11.28 -20.25 -14.04
C LYS A 5 10.07 -20.57 -13.17
N TYR A 6 9.83 -19.77 -12.13
CA TYR A 6 8.75 -19.91 -11.17
C TYR A 6 8.00 -18.58 -11.08
N ARG A 7 6.70 -18.66 -10.89
CA ARG A 7 5.81 -17.52 -10.65
C ARG A 7 5.28 -17.60 -9.22
N ALA A 8 5.27 -16.48 -8.50
CA ALA A 8 4.61 -16.39 -7.22
C ALA A 8 3.09 -16.62 -7.38
N LEU A 9 2.49 -17.33 -6.45
CA LEU A 9 1.05 -17.46 -6.38
C LEU A 9 0.45 -16.25 -5.67
N THR A 10 -0.70 -15.79 -6.13
CA THR A 10 -1.47 -14.73 -5.48
C THR A 10 -2.33 -15.30 -4.35
N ALA A 11 -2.86 -14.42 -3.48
CA ALA A 11 -3.80 -14.80 -2.44
C ALA A 11 -5.11 -15.42 -3.00
N GLN A 12 -5.42 -15.20 -4.28
CA GLN A 12 -6.54 -15.85 -4.95
C GLN A 12 -6.26 -17.30 -5.34
N GLN A 13 -4.97 -17.65 -5.54
CA GLN A 13 -4.54 -18.95 -6.07
C GLN A 13 -4.16 -19.95 -4.98
N ILE A 14 -3.94 -19.48 -3.76
CA ILE A 14 -3.60 -20.32 -2.60
C ILE A 14 -4.59 -20.08 -1.47
N LYS A 15 -4.82 -21.12 -0.67
CA LYS A 15 -5.62 -21.03 0.57
C LYS A 15 -4.83 -21.65 1.70
N PRO A 16 -4.77 -20.98 2.86
CA PRO A 16 -4.15 -21.55 4.06
C PRO A 16 -5.00 -22.66 4.64
N GLU A 17 -4.35 -23.65 5.22
CA GLU A 17 -5.01 -24.76 5.93
C GLU A 17 -4.28 -25.06 7.25
N GLY A 18 -4.97 -25.80 8.13
CA GLY A 18 -4.43 -26.28 9.39
C GLY A 18 -3.90 -25.14 10.28
N TRP A 19 -2.68 -25.29 10.78
CA TRP A 19 -2.09 -24.32 11.70
C TRP A 19 -1.83 -22.95 11.07
N LEU A 20 -1.55 -22.89 9.75
CA LEU A 20 -1.38 -21.63 9.04
C LEU A 20 -2.68 -20.83 8.99
N LEU A 21 -3.81 -21.51 8.67
CA LEU A 21 -5.15 -20.89 8.73
C LEU A 21 -5.41 -20.34 10.14
N ARG A 22 -5.14 -21.14 11.18
CA ARG A 22 -5.35 -20.70 12.56
C ARG A 22 -4.51 -19.47 12.93
N GLN A 23 -3.27 -19.35 12.44
CA GLN A 23 -2.45 -18.16 12.66
C GLN A 23 -3.04 -16.91 12.00
N LEU A 24 -3.60 -17.03 10.80
CA LEU A 24 -4.25 -15.90 10.13
C LEU A 24 -5.55 -15.50 10.84
N GLU A 25 -6.34 -16.45 11.30
CA GLU A 25 -7.55 -16.18 12.11
C GLU A 25 -7.19 -15.40 13.39
N ILE A 26 -6.15 -15.82 14.12
CA ILE A 26 -5.67 -15.11 15.31
C ILE A 26 -5.24 -13.67 14.97
N GLN A 27 -4.60 -13.45 13.83
CA GLN A 27 -4.22 -12.09 13.40
C GLN A 27 -5.45 -11.25 13.05
N ALA A 28 -6.44 -11.83 12.38
CA ALA A 28 -7.68 -11.14 12.03
C ALA A 28 -8.51 -10.78 13.27
N GLU A 29 -8.63 -11.71 14.23
CA GLU A 29 -9.28 -11.50 15.53
C GLU A 29 -8.50 -10.54 16.43
N GLY A 30 -7.18 -10.44 16.22
CA GLY A 30 -6.25 -9.64 17.02
C GLY A 30 -6.02 -8.23 16.48
N LEU A 31 -4.87 -7.68 16.84
CA LEU A 31 -4.50 -6.30 16.54
C LEU A 31 -4.40 -6.02 15.05
N SER A 32 -3.85 -6.94 14.27
CA SER A 32 -3.69 -6.76 12.81
C SER A 32 -5.03 -6.50 12.11
N GLY A 33 -6.07 -7.24 12.52
CA GLY A 33 -7.42 -7.08 11.99
C GLY A 33 -8.19 -5.87 12.53
N HIS A 34 -7.65 -5.13 13.51
CA HIS A 34 -8.39 -4.07 14.22
C HIS A 34 -7.64 -2.72 14.32
N LEU A 35 -6.45 -2.58 13.74
CA LEU A 35 -5.66 -1.34 13.84
C LEU A 35 -6.41 -0.12 13.33
N ASP A 36 -7.18 -0.25 12.27
CA ASP A 36 -8.03 0.83 11.72
C ASP A 36 -9.21 1.22 12.63
N LEU A 37 -9.51 0.44 13.65
CA LEU A 37 -10.53 0.74 14.65
C LEU A 37 -9.94 1.40 15.91
N VAL A 38 -8.71 1.03 16.28
CA VAL A 38 -8.12 1.38 17.58
C VAL A 38 -6.98 2.37 17.49
N TRP A 39 -6.24 2.44 16.37
CA TRP A 39 -5.08 3.31 16.25
C TRP A 39 -5.41 4.58 15.42
N PRO A 40 -5.38 5.79 16.04
CA PRO A 40 -5.72 7.02 15.34
C PRO A 40 -4.89 7.29 14.09
N ASP A 41 -3.58 6.96 14.09
CA ASP A 41 -2.70 7.16 12.93
C ASP A 41 -3.10 6.33 11.70
N ILE A 42 -3.88 5.25 11.90
CA ILE A 42 -4.49 4.46 10.83
C ILE A 42 -5.91 4.96 10.57
N ARG A 43 -6.74 5.03 11.64
CA ARG A 43 -8.17 5.34 11.55
C ARG A 43 -8.46 6.73 10.99
N GLU A 44 -7.64 7.71 11.38
CA GLU A 44 -7.80 9.14 11.07
C GLU A 44 -6.66 9.68 10.22
N SER A 45 -6.01 8.80 9.45
CA SER A 45 -4.83 9.13 8.66
C SER A 45 -5.13 10.11 7.54
N LYS A 46 -4.17 10.98 7.24
CA LYS A 46 -4.16 11.82 6.03
C LYS A 46 -4.33 11.02 4.74
N TRP A 47 -3.91 9.74 4.70
CA TRP A 47 -4.11 8.86 3.56
C TRP A 47 -5.58 8.66 3.17
N ILE A 48 -6.47 8.83 4.11
CA ILE A 48 -7.93 8.69 3.92
C ILE A 48 -8.69 9.97 4.23
N GLY A 49 -8.01 11.12 4.18
CA GLY A 49 -8.61 12.44 4.38
C GLY A 49 -8.76 12.86 5.85
N GLY A 50 -8.12 12.18 6.80
CA GLY A 50 -8.04 12.57 8.20
C GLY A 50 -6.94 13.59 8.49
N ASP A 51 -6.62 13.79 9.76
CA ASP A 51 -5.64 14.77 10.24
C ASP A 51 -4.35 14.16 10.83
N LYS A 52 -4.32 12.84 11.04
CA LYS A 52 -3.16 12.13 11.56
C LYS A 52 -2.16 11.80 10.46
N GLU A 53 -0.88 11.87 10.79
CA GLU A 53 0.19 11.67 9.81
C GLU A 53 0.06 10.33 9.08
N GLY A 54 0.10 9.22 9.79
CA GLY A 54 -0.01 7.87 9.24
C GLY A 54 1.03 7.51 8.18
N TRP A 55 2.03 8.33 7.96
CA TRP A 55 3.03 8.33 6.88
C TRP A 55 3.38 6.93 6.35
N GLU A 56 4.13 6.12 7.10
CA GLU A 56 4.45 4.73 6.75
C GLU A 56 3.46 3.72 7.34
N ARG A 57 2.71 4.12 8.38
CA ARG A 57 1.88 3.21 9.20
C ARG A 57 0.72 2.64 8.41
N VAL A 58 0.04 3.47 7.63
CA VAL A 58 -1.05 3.00 6.76
C VAL A 58 -0.54 2.09 5.68
N PRO A 59 0.51 2.42 4.88
CA PRO A 59 1.09 1.49 3.92
C PRO A 59 1.53 0.17 4.55
N TYR A 60 2.23 0.18 5.68
CA TYR A 60 2.66 -1.05 6.35
C TYR A 60 1.49 -1.90 6.85
N TRP A 61 0.50 -1.27 7.45
CA TRP A 61 -0.68 -2.01 7.89
C TRP A 61 -1.40 -2.64 6.70
N LEU A 62 -1.61 -1.91 5.62
CA LEU A 62 -2.26 -2.41 4.41
C LEU A 62 -1.47 -3.54 3.74
N ASP A 63 -0.13 -3.48 3.75
CA ASP A 63 0.75 -4.53 3.21
C ASP A 63 0.50 -5.91 3.86
N GLY A 64 0.15 -5.91 5.15
CA GLY A 64 -0.27 -7.12 5.87
C GLY A 64 -1.77 -7.39 5.86
N PHE A 65 -2.59 -6.34 5.97
CA PHE A 65 -4.05 -6.46 6.10
C PHE A 65 -4.74 -6.93 4.82
N ILE A 66 -4.28 -6.46 3.66
CA ILE A 66 -4.83 -6.88 2.36
C ILE A 66 -4.68 -8.40 2.15
N PRO A 67 -3.46 -8.98 2.19
CA PRO A 67 -3.34 -10.43 2.03
C PRO A 67 -4.07 -11.20 3.12
N LEU A 68 -4.12 -10.71 4.36
CA LEU A 68 -4.91 -11.35 5.43
C LEU A 68 -6.38 -11.46 5.04
N ALA A 69 -6.98 -10.36 4.56
CA ALA A 69 -8.38 -10.32 4.14
C ALA A 69 -8.69 -11.31 3.00
N TYR A 70 -7.81 -11.38 2.00
CA TYR A 70 -8.03 -12.21 0.82
C TYR A 70 -7.67 -13.69 1.04
N LEU A 71 -6.67 -14.00 1.87
CA LEU A 71 -6.34 -15.38 2.24
C LEU A 71 -7.42 -16.02 3.10
N LEU A 72 -8.02 -15.26 4.02
CA LEU A 72 -9.16 -15.71 4.83
C LEU A 72 -10.49 -15.66 4.07
N ASP A 73 -10.54 -14.98 2.93
CA ASP A 73 -11.74 -14.74 2.15
C ASP A 73 -12.83 -14.01 2.97
N ASP A 74 -12.40 -13.09 3.83
CA ASP A 74 -13.27 -12.35 4.76
C ASP A 74 -13.79 -11.07 4.11
N GLU A 75 -15.10 -11.00 3.89
CA GLU A 75 -15.73 -9.88 3.19
C GLU A 75 -15.73 -8.56 3.98
N ASP A 76 -15.74 -8.60 5.31
CA ASP A 76 -15.63 -7.38 6.12
C ASP A 76 -14.22 -6.80 6.03
N LEU A 77 -13.18 -7.63 6.19
CA LEU A 77 -11.80 -7.22 6.05
C LEU A 77 -11.51 -6.70 4.62
N LYS A 78 -12.00 -7.38 3.58
CA LYS A 78 -11.87 -6.93 2.19
C LYS A 78 -12.53 -5.56 1.97
N LYS A 79 -13.75 -5.35 2.49
CA LYS A 79 -14.46 -4.07 2.41
C LYS A 79 -13.71 -2.95 3.12
N ARG A 80 -13.12 -3.24 4.27
CA ARG A 80 -12.32 -2.28 5.03
C ARG A 80 -11.02 -1.93 4.29
N ALA A 81 -10.31 -2.91 3.73
CA ALA A 81 -9.15 -2.68 2.87
C ALA A 81 -9.53 -1.80 1.67
N LYS A 82 -10.61 -2.16 0.96
CA LYS A 82 -11.10 -1.41 -0.21
C LYS A 82 -11.40 0.05 0.12
N ARG A 83 -11.95 0.36 1.29
CA ARG A 83 -12.21 1.74 1.72
C ARG A 83 -10.93 2.57 1.74
N TYR A 84 -9.81 2.03 2.22
CA TYR A 84 -8.52 2.72 2.21
C TYR A 84 -8.00 2.91 0.79
N ILE A 85 -8.04 1.87 -0.02
CA ILE A 85 -7.61 1.94 -1.41
C ILE A 85 -8.42 2.98 -2.20
N ASP A 86 -9.75 2.95 -2.08
CA ASP A 86 -10.63 3.93 -2.76
C ASP A 86 -10.30 5.37 -2.34
N ALA A 87 -10.05 5.62 -1.06
CA ALA A 87 -9.68 6.94 -0.55
C ALA A 87 -8.31 7.41 -1.08
N ILE A 88 -7.32 6.51 -1.09
CA ILE A 88 -5.97 6.79 -1.60
C ILE A 88 -6.03 7.12 -3.11
N LEU A 89 -6.76 6.33 -3.89
CA LEU A 89 -6.93 6.58 -5.32
C LEU A 89 -7.66 7.91 -5.58
N ALA A 90 -8.71 8.20 -4.82
CA ALA A 90 -9.46 9.44 -4.94
C ALA A 90 -8.65 10.70 -4.54
N ALA A 91 -7.67 10.54 -3.64
CA ALA A 91 -6.79 11.63 -3.20
C ALA A 91 -5.62 11.89 -4.15
N GLN A 92 -5.32 10.97 -5.09
CA GLN A 92 -4.24 11.15 -6.04
C GLN A 92 -4.43 12.43 -6.87
N LYS A 93 -3.41 13.27 -6.92
CA LYS A 93 -3.46 14.55 -7.63
C LYS A 93 -3.43 14.37 -9.16
N GLU A 94 -3.88 15.39 -9.89
CA GLU A 94 -3.89 15.36 -11.37
C GLU A 94 -2.51 15.11 -11.97
N ASP A 95 -1.44 15.62 -11.34
CA ASP A 95 -0.06 15.41 -11.77
C ASP A 95 0.49 14.01 -11.44
N GLY A 96 -0.29 13.17 -10.76
CA GLY A 96 0.09 11.81 -10.34
C GLY A 96 0.63 11.70 -8.92
N TRP A 97 0.86 12.81 -8.20
CA TRP A 97 1.31 12.76 -6.82
C TRP A 97 0.33 11.99 -5.94
N ILE A 98 0.83 11.01 -5.17
CA ILE A 98 -0.03 10.09 -4.43
C ILE A 98 0.06 10.26 -2.90
N CYS A 99 1.16 10.86 -2.39
CA CYS A 99 1.34 11.02 -0.96
C CYS A 99 0.47 12.14 -0.39
N PRO A 100 -0.01 12.01 0.86
CA PRO A 100 -0.93 12.95 1.49
C PRO A 100 -0.18 14.14 2.11
N CYS A 101 0.47 14.94 1.28
CA CYS A 101 1.10 16.20 1.68
C CYS A 101 0.74 17.31 0.69
N GLU A 102 0.86 18.55 1.16
CA GLU A 102 0.61 19.72 0.31
C GLU A 102 1.76 19.93 -0.69
N PRO A 103 1.51 20.61 -1.83
CA PRO A 103 2.52 20.81 -2.87
C PRO A 103 3.83 21.46 -2.35
N GLU A 104 3.73 22.37 -1.39
CA GLU A 104 4.85 23.09 -0.78
C GLU A 104 5.70 22.20 0.15
N GLU A 105 5.14 21.08 0.58
CA GLU A 105 5.82 20.12 1.46
C GLU A 105 6.55 19.02 0.68
N ARG A 106 6.28 18.86 -0.61
CA ARG A 106 6.78 17.75 -1.43
C ARG A 106 8.30 17.61 -1.42
N ASP A 107 9.02 18.73 -1.44
CA ASP A 107 10.49 18.73 -1.47
C ASP A 107 11.11 18.26 -0.14
N ARG A 108 10.33 18.25 0.93
CA ARG A 108 10.73 17.79 2.27
C ARG A 108 10.05 16.48 2.68
N TYR A 109 9.22 15.93 1.80
CA TYR A 109 8.51 14.70 2.07
C TYR A 109 9.40 13.50 1.75
N ASP A 110 9.62 12.62 2.73
CA ASP A 110 10.37 11.40 2.51
C ASP A 110 9.57 10.43 1.62
N LEU A 111 10.06 10.18 0.41
CA LEU A 111 9.38 9.42 -0.63
C LEU A 111 9.23 7.93 -0.32
N TRP A 112 9.80 7.43 0.77
CA TRP A 112 9.65 6.03 1.11
C TRP A 112 8.18 5.61 1.24
N ALA A 113 7.35 6.47 1.81
CA ALA A 113 5.90 6.22 1.87
C ALA A 113 5.26 6.08 0.47
N ALA A 114 5.79 6.80 -0.55
CA ALA A 114 5.35 6.65 -1.94
C ALA A 114 5.69 5.26 -2.49
N PHE A 115 6.89 4.77 -2.22
CA PHE A 115 7.32 3.42 -2.65
C PHE A 115 6.47 2.34 -1.98
N LEU A 116 6.25 2.47 -0.67
CA LEU A 116 5.41 1.55 0.09
C LEU A 116 3.97 1.51 -0.43
N ILE A 117 3.35 2.67 -0.64
CA ILE A 117 1.95 2.69 -1.07
C ILE A 117 1.79 2.17 -2.50
N CYS A 118 2.73 2.45 -3.40
CA CYS A 118 2.70 1.86 -4.74
C CYS A 118 2.83 0.33 -4.68
N LYS A 119 3.71 -0.22 -3.82
CA LYS A 119 3.80 -1.67 -3.56
C LYS A 119 2.47 -2.23 -3.06
N VAL A 120 1.85 -1.57 -2.08
CA VAL A 120 0.55 -1.97 -1.53
C VAL A 120 -0.55 -1.98 -2.59
N LEU A 121 -0.56 -0.99 -3.47
CA LEU A 121 -1.51 -0.92 -4.57
C LEU A 121 -1.34 -2.09 -5.54
N VAL A 122 -0.10 -2.41 -5.95
CA VAL A 122 0.18 -3.59 -6.79
C VAL A 122 -0.27 -4.88 -6.09
N LEU A 123 0.05 -5.04 -4.80
CA LEU A 123 -0.42 -6.18 -4.01
C LEU A 123 -1.96 -6.25 -3.95
N TYR A 124 -2.63 -5.11 -3.80
CA TYR A 124 -4.09 -5.07 -3.83
C TYR A 124 -4.65 -5.49 -5.19
N GLN A 125 -4.04 -5.05 -6.30
CA GLN A 125 -4.42 -5.49 -7.64
C GLN A 125 -4.28 -7.00 -7.80
N ASP A 126 -3.17 -7.58 -7.35
CA ASP A 126 -2.95 -9.03 -7.38
C ASP A 126 -4.02 -9.81 -6.59
N CYS A 127 -4.52 -9.22 -5.51
CA CYS A 127 -5.55 -9.83 -4.67
C CYS A 127 -6.97 -9.61 -5.21
N SER A 128 -7.28 -8.42 -5.74
CA SER A 128 -8.64 -7.99 -6.09
C SER A 128 -8.96 -8.03 -7.58
N GLY A 129 -7.95 -7.89 -8.44
CA GLY A 129 -8.12 -7.67 -9.86
C GLY A 129 -8.58 -6.25 -10.23
N ASP A 130 -8.40 -5.26 -9.34
CA ASP A 130 -8.86 -3.87 -9.57
C ASP A 130 -8.02 -3.19 -10.66
N GLU A 131 -8.60 -2.99 -11.84
CA GLU A 131 -7.92 -2.43 -13.02
C GLU A 131 -7.50 -0.95 -12.86
N ARG A 132 -8.06 -0.21 -11.88
CA ARG A 132 -7.70 1.19 -11.62
C ARG A 132 -6.27 1.37 -11.14
N ILE A 133 -5.70 0.33 -10.57
CA ILE A 133 -4.40 0.37 -9.88
C ILE A 133 -3.25 0.62 -10.87
N GLU A 134 -3.26 -0.07 -12.00
CA GLU A 134 -2.18 0.05 -13.00
C GLU A 134 -1.95 1.51 -13.41
N GLU A 135 -3.01 2.21 -13.78
CA GLU A 135 -2.93 3.62 -14.18
C GLU A 135 -2.50 4.52 -13.02
N ALA A 136 -3.02 4.27 -11.81
CA ALA A 136 -2.67 5.07 -10.63
C ALA A 136 -1.18 4.93 -10.27
N VAL A 137 -0.65 3.71 -10.26
CA VAL A 137 0.77 3.43 -9.99
C VAL A 137 1.65 4.01 -11.10
N TYR A 138 1.28 3.82 -12.36
CA TYR A 138 2.00 4.40 -13.49
C TYR A 138 2.12 5.92 -13.38
N ARG A 139 1.02 6.63 -13.08
CA ARG A 139 1.02 8.08 -12.90
C ARG A 139 1.89 8.50 -11.72
N ALA A 140 1.84 7.76 -10.60
CA ALA A 140 2.67 8.04 -9.44
C ALA A 140 4.16 7.90 -9.78
N LEU A 141 4.58 6.80 -10.39
CA LEU A 141 5.97 6.57 -10.79
C LEU A 141 6.45 7.59 -11.82
N LYS A 142 5.61 7.91 -12.81
CA LYS A 142 5.93 8.93 -13.82
C LYS A 142 6.17 10.30 -13.19
N GLN A 143 5.42 10.68 -12.16
CA GLN A 143 5.58 11.93 -11.43
C GLN A 143 6.84 11.92 -10.54
N LEU A 144 7.19 10.77 -9.94
CA LEU A 144 8.37 10.65 -9.10
C LEU A 144 9.68 10.87 -9.86
N LEU A 145 9.78 10.46 -11.13
CA LEU A 145 10.99 10.59 -11.93
C LEU A 145 11.54 12.04 -11.99
N PRO A 146 10.76 13.04 -12.45
CA PRO A 146 11.23 14.43 -12.47
C PRO A 146 11.41 15.02 -11.06
N HIS A 147 10.67 14.53 -10.06
CA HIS A 147 10.86 14.96 -8.69
C HIS A 147 12.21 14.52 -8.13
N ILE A 148 12.57 13.24 -8.27
CA ILE A 148 13.86 12.68 -7.81
C ILE A 148 15.04 13.31 -8.56
N ALA A 149 14.87 13.67 -9.84
CA ALA A 149 15.89 14.34 -10.62
C ALA A 149 16.23 15.75 -10.08
N ARG A 150 15.29 16.42 -9.41
CA ARG A 150 15.49 17.75 -8.79
C ARG A 150 15.82 17.65 -7.30
N ASN A 151 15.23 16.70 -6.60
CA ASN A 151 15.35 16.51 -5.17
C ASN A 151 15.97 15.13 -4.88
N THR A 152 17.20 15.13 -4.40
CA THR A 152 17.88 13.88 -4.03
C THR A 152 17.10 13.16 -2.92
N LEU A 153 16.99 11.86 -3.03
CA LEU A 153 16.43 11.03 -1.98
C LEU A 153 17.19 11.24 -0.66
N PHE A 154 16.47 11.23 0.45
CA PHE A 154 17.03 11.43 1.78
C PHE A 154 16.35 10.50 2.80
N ASN A 155 16.90 10.37 4.00
CA ASN A 155 16.38 9.51 5.07
C ASN A 155 16.06 8.08 4.60
N TRP A 156 14.84 7.64 4.82
CA TRP A 156 14.38 6.28 4.51
C TRP A 156 14.31 5.99 3.02
N SER A 157 13.89 6.96 2.21
CA SER A 157 13.87 6.79 0.76
C SER A 157 15.28 6.59 0.17
N ALA A 158 16.31 7.27 0.72
CA ALA A 158 17.70 7.05 0.32
C ALA A 158 18.23 5.68 0.76
N ALA A 159 17.85 5.21 1.97
CA ALA A 159 18.29 3.92 2.50
C ALA A 159 17.57 2.73 1.83
N ARG A 160 16.34 2.91 1.34
CA ARG A 160 15.44 1.85 0.86
C ARG A 160 14.95 2.05 -0.57
N TRP A 161 15.67 2.81 -1.38
CA TRP A 161 15.32 3.09 -2.78
C TRP A 161 15.03 1.84 -3.62
N TYR A 162 15.68 0.74 -3.30
CA TYR A 162 15.54 -0.53 -4.02
C TYR A 162 14.11 -1.12 -3.93
N GLU A 163 13.33 -0.73 -2.93
CA GLU A 163 11.93 -1.16 -2.81
C GLU A 163 11.08 -0.63 -3.98
N CYS A 164 11.45 0.51 -4.56
CA CYS A 164 10.83 1.02 -5.77
C CYS A 164 11.03 0.08 -6.98
N CYS A 165 12.13 -0.69 -7.01
CA CYS A 165 12.40 -1.63 -8.10
C CYS A 165 11.49 -2.88 -8.06
N LEU A 166 10.78 -3.10 -6.97
CA LEU A 166 9.80 -4.20 -6.85
C LEU A 166 8.47 -3.88 -7.54
N LEU A 167 8.32 -2.68 -8.09
CA LEU A 167 7.10 -2.20 -8.75
C LEU A 167 7.10 -2.45 -10.28
N TYR A 168 8.13 -3.11 -10.81
CA TYR A 168 8.30 -3.43 -12.24
C TYR A 168 8.15 -4.91 -12.54
#